data_664b64da9883468ba6c119e747d6d21d
#
_entry.id   664b64da9883468ba6c119e747d6d21d
#
_cell.length_a   1.000
_cell.length_b   1.000
_cell.length_c   1.000
_cell.angle_alpha   90.00
_cell.angle_beta   90.00
_cell.angle_gamma   90.00
#
_symmetry.space_group_name_H-M   'P 1'
#
loop_
_entity.id
_entity.type
_entity.pdbx_description
1 polymer ?
#
loop_
_entity_poly.entity_id
_entity_poly.type
_entity_poly.pdbx_seq_one_letter_code
_entity_poly.pdbx_strand_id
1 'polypeptide(L)'
;MNAFDPVKIGIVSVSDRASSGVYADKGLPALQDWLSRTLKNPIEFMPRLIPDEQAVISATLVELVDAGCSLVLTTGGTGPALRDVTPEATLAVAHKEMPGFGEQMRQISLQFVPTAILSRQTAVIRDQSLILNLPGQPKAIAETLEGLPARGVPGIFAAVPYCIDLIGGPYLETDDAVCKAFRPKSALRAMPE
;
A
#
# COMPACT_ATOMS: atom_id res chain seq x y z
N MET A 1 -11.05 -24.33 -9.58
CA MET A 1 -9.73 -24.03 -9.00
C MET A 1 -9.38 -22.62 -9.43
N ASN A 2 -8.98 -21.76 -8.51
CA ASN A 2 -8.54 -20.42 -8.90
C ASN A 2 -7.18 -20.55 -9.61
N ALA A 3 -7.05 -19.99 -10.79
CA ALA A 3 -5.84 -20.12 -11.62
C ALA A 3 -4.64 -19.31 -11.06
N PHE A 4 -4.86 -18.50 -10.01
CA PHE A 4 -3.86 -17.60 -9.44
C PHE A 4 -3.44 -18.02 -8.04
N ASP A 5 -2.16 -17.82 -7.73
CA ASP A 5 -1.61 -18.12 -6.41
C ASP A 5 -2.27 -17.24 -5.32
N PRO A 6 -2.57 -17.78 -4.13
CA PRO A 6 -3.06 -16.98 -3.02
C PRO A 6 -1.99 -16.00 -2.54
N VAL A 7 -2.43 -14.81 -2.10
CA VAL A 7 -1.53 -13.77 -1.60
C VAL A 7 -1.93 -13.31 -0.21
N LYS A 8 -0.96 -13.09 0.67
CA LYS A 8 -1.17 -12.45 1.97
C LYS A 8 -0.87 -10.98 1.88
N ILE A 9 -1.82 -10.16 2.33
CA ILE A 9 -1.69 -8.70 2.33
C ILE A 9 -1.97 -8.15 3.71
N GLY A 10 -0.98 -7.49 4.29
CA GLY A 10 -1.13 -6.72 5.51
C GLY A 10 -1.78 -5.37 5.22
N ILE A 11 -2.80 -5.02 5.97
CA ILE A 11 -3.44 -3.71 5.92
C ILE A 11 -3.49 -3.12 7.32
N VAL A 12 -2.94 -1.92 7.47
CA VAL A 12 -2.75 -1.29 8.79
C VAL A 12 -3.37 0.10 8.79
N SER A 13 -4.34 0.32 9.65
CA SER A 13 -4.82 1.67 9.95
C SER A 13 -4.09 2.19 11.19
N VAL A 14 -3.41 3.31 11.03
CA VAL A 14 -2.66 3.99 12.10
C VAL A 14 -3.46 5.21 12.52
N SER A 15 -4.05 5.15 13.71
CA SER A 15 -4.87 6.23 14.25
C SER A 15 -5.13 6.07 15.74
N ASP A 16 -4.67 7.02 16.56
CA ASP A 16 -4.97 7.09 17.98
C ASP A 16 -6.49 7.11 18.26
N ARG A 17 -7.24 7.85 17.43
CA ARG A 17 -8.68 8.03 17.64
C ARG A 17 -9.50 6.82 17.23
N ALA A 18 -9.13 6.15 16.14
CA ALA A 18 -9.83 4.95 15.70
C ALA A 18 -9.47 3.76 16.61
N SER A 19 -8.20 3.59 16.97
CA SER A 19 -7.74 2.49 17.84
C SER A 19 -8.31 2.59 19.26
N SER A 20 -8.59 3.80 19.74
CA SER A 20 -9.26 4.02 21.02
C SER A 20 -10.80 4.01 20.95
N GLY A 21 -11.37 3.78 19.78
CA GLY A 21 -12.83 3.67 19.59
C GLY A 21 -13.58 5.01 19.52
N VAL A 22 -12.88 6.14 19.35
CA VAL A 22 -13.50 7.47 19.22
C VAL A 22 -14.34 7.58 17.96
N TYR A 23 -13.92 6.91 16.87
CA TYR A 23 -14.71 6.76 15.65
C TYR A 23 -14.43 5.42 14.96
N ALA A 24 -15.34 5.01 14.07
CA ALA A 24 -15.15 3.80 13.28
C ALA A 24 -14.05 4.01 12.22
N ASP A 25 -13.10 3.07 12.13
CA ASP A 25 -12.10 3.08 11.07
C ASP A 25 -12.75 2.91 9.70
N LYS A 26 -12.36 3.75 8.76
CA LYS A 26 -12.80 3.70 7.36
C LYS A 26 -11.66 3.33 6.39
N GLY A 27 -10.43 3.34 6.87
CA GLY A 27 -9.24 3.05 6.06
C GLY A 27 -9.15 1.57 5.69
N LEU A 28 -9.26 0.69 6.67
CA LEU A 28 -9.22 -0.76 6.45
C LEU A 28 -10.31 -1.25 5.49
N PRO A 29 -11.60 -0.90 5.67
CA PRO A 29 -12.64 -1.27 4.72
C PRO A 29 -12.38 -0.75 3.31
N ALA A 30 -11.90 0.48 3.15
CA ALA A 30 -11.60 1.06 1.85
C ALA A 30 -10.45 0.33 1.15
N LEU A 31 -9.40 -0.06 1.88
CA LEU A 31 -8.30 -0.85 1.35
C LEU A 31 -8.74 -2.25 0.94
N GLN A 32 -9.51 -2.94 1.78
CA GLN A 32 -10.03 -4.27 1.49
C GLN A 32 -10.92 -4.27 0.24
N ASP A 33 -11.86 -3.33 0.15
CA ASP A 33 -12.74 -3.21 -1.01
C ASP A 33 -11.94 -2.96 -2.29
N TRP A 34 -11.00 -2.00 -2.25
CA TRP A 34 -10.21 -1.65 -3.42
C TRP A 34 -9.35 -2.82 -3.90
N LEU A 35 -8.61 -3.48 -3.00
CA LEU A 35 -7.75 -4.62 -3.31
C LEU A 35 -8.55 -5.82 -3.84
N SER A 36 -9.72 -6.10 -3.25
CA SER A 36 -10.61 -7.18 -3.68
C SER A 36 -11.17 -6.98 -5.09
N ARG A 37 -11.35 -5.72 -5.52
CA ARG A 37 -11.77 -5.39 -6.89
C ARG A 37 -10.60 -5.39 -7.88
N THR A 38 -9.39 -5.13 -7.39
CA THR A 38 -8.22 -4.94 -8.23
C THR A 38 -7.47 -6.22 -8.50
N LEU A 39 -7.34 -7.12 -7.52
CA LEU A 39 -6.57 -8.35 -7.65
C LEU A 39 -7.47 -9.54 -7.96
N LYS A 40 -7.07 -10.34 -8.95
CA LYS A 40 -7.70 -11.62 -9.30
C LYS A 40 -7.24 -12.77 -8.41
N ASN A 41 -6.12 -12.59 -7.71
CA ASN A 41 -5.59 -13.55 -6.75
C ASN A 41 -6.55 -13.73 -5.57
N PRO A 42 -6.68 -14.94 -5.00
CA PRO A 42 -7.28 -15.10 -3.67
C PRO A 42 -6.46 -14.33 -2.64
N ILE A 43 -7.10 -13.46 -1.85
CA ILE A 43 -6.42 -12.62 -0.88
C ILE A 43 -6.73 -13.08 0.54
N GLU A 44 -5.67 -13.33 1.32
CA GLU A 44 -5.74 -13.43 2.77
C GLU A 44 -5.36 -12.06 3.37
N PHE A 45 -6.35 -11.33 3.85
CA PHE A 45 -6.12 -10.05 4.51
C PHE A 45 -5.69 -10.23 5.96
N MET A 46 -4.65 -9.49 6.37
CA MET A 46 -4.18 -9.40 7.75
C MET A 46 -4.36 -7.96 8.26
N PRO A 47 -5.57 -7.61 8.74
CA PRO A 47 -5.87 -6.24 9.18
C PRO A 47 -5.28 -5.95 10.57
N ARG A 48 -4.81 -4.73 10.77
CA ARG A 48 -4.39 -4.18 12.07
C ARG A 48 -4.91 -2.76 12.23
N LEU A 49 -5.44 -2.45 13.39
CA LEU A 49 -5.82 -1.09 13.80
C LEU A 49 -5.00 -0.73 15.03
N ILE A 50 -4.11 0.24 14.91
CA ILE A 50 -3.09 0.54 15.90
C ILE A 50 -2.97 2.05 16.17
N PRO A 51 -2.45 2.46 17.34
CA PRO A 51 -2.21 3.86 17.65
C PRO A 51 -1.01 4.43 16.88
N ASP A 52 -0.92 5.76 16.84
CA ASP A 52 0.21 6.52 16.27
C ASP A 52 1.46 6.46 17.18
N GLU A 53 1.99 5.25 17.41
CA GLU A 53 3.17 4.97 18.21
C GLU A 53 4.25 4.29 17.35
N GLN A 54 5.41 4.93 17.19
CA GLN A 54 6.47 4.46 16.29
C GLN A 54 6.88 3.01 16.55
N ALA A 55 7.08 2.64 17.82
CA ALA A 55 7.49 1.28 18.18
C ALA A 55 6.40 0.25 17.85
N VAL A 56 5.12 0.58 18.07
CA VAL A 56 3.99 -0.30 17.73
C VAL A 56 3.87 -0.47 16.23
N ILE A 57 3.99 0.61 15.46
CA ILE A 57 3.94 0.55 14.00
C ILE A 57 5.08 -0.31 13.47
N SER A 58 6.33 -0.06 13.90
CA SER A 58 7.51 -0.84 13.46
C SER A 58 7.36 -2.32 13.78
N ALA A 59 6.92 -2.67 14.99
CA ALA A 59 6.71 -4.05 15.39
C ALA A 59 5.60 -4.74 14.55
N THR A 60 4.50 -4.02 14.28
CA THR A 60 3.41 -4.52 13.44
C THR A 60 3.86 -4.77 12.00
N LEU A 61 4.66 -3.88 11.43
CA LEU A 61 5.20 -4.06 10.08
C LEU A 61 6.09 -5.31 9.99
N VAL A 62 6.98 -5.50 10.98
CA VAL A 62 7.85 -6.69 11.05
C VAL A 62 7.00 -7.95 11.21
N GLU A 63 6.02 -7.96 12.13
CA GLU A 63 5.10 -9.10 12.32
C GLU A 63 4.41 -9.51 11.02
N LEU A 64 3.90 -8.54 10.25
CA LEU A 64 3.21 -8.83 8.98
C LEU A 64 4.15 -9.38 7.90
N VAL A 65 5.38 -8.87 7.84
CA VAL A 65 6.42 -9.40 6.95
C VAL A 65 6.77 -10.83 7.34
N ASP A 66 7.00 -11.10 8.62
CA ASP A 66 7.34 -12.44 9.14
C ASP A 66 6.18 -13.44 8.96
N ALA A 67 4.93 -12.95 8.95
CA ALA A 67 3.74 -13.76 8.63
C ALA A 67 3.60 -14.08 7.12
N GLY A 68 4.49 -13.56 6.28
CA GLY A 68 4.55 -13.82 4.85
C GLY A 68 3.67 -12.91 3.99
N CYS A 69 3.31 -11.72 4.48
CA CYS A 69 2.66 -10.71 3.65
C CYS A 69 3.64 -10.22 2.57
N SER A 70 3.31 -10.38 1.30
CA SER A 70 4.11 -9.86 0.19
C SER A 70 3.92 -8.36 -0.04
N LEU A 71 2.80 -7.83 0.43
CA LEU A 71 2.44 -6.41 0.39
C LEU A 71 1.89 -6.00 1.75
N VAL A 72 2.38 -4.88 2.29
CA VAL A 72 1.84 -4.26 3.50
C VAL A 72 1.49 -2.81 3.19
N LEU A 73 0.23 -2.45 3.39
CA LEU A 73 -0.28 -1.09 3.16
C LEU A 73 -0.66 -0.47 4.48
N THR A 74 -0.06 0.66 4.83
CA THR A 74 -0.52 1.46 5.98
C THR A 74 -1.34 2.64 5.50
N THR A 75 -2.28 3.11 6.30
CA THR A 75 -3.02 4.35 6.10
C THR A 75 -3.04 5.16 7.40
N GLY A 76 -2.78 6.46 7.30
CA GLY A 76 -2.71 7.39 8.43
C GLY A 76 -1.29 7.65 8.94
N GLY A 77 -1.14 8.67 9.76
CA GLY A 77 0.12 9.07 10.41
C GLY A 77 1.23 9.53 9.46
N THR A 78 0.90 10.07 8.27
CA THR A 78 1.88 10.45 7.23
C THR A 78 2.07 11.95 7.02
N GLY A 79 1.42 12.79 7.82
CA GLY A 79 1.56 14.24 7.79
C GLY A 79 2.72 14.77 8.64
N PRO A 80 2.81 16.10 8.83
CA PRO A 80 3.87 16.75 9.58
C PRO A 80 3.56 16.94 11.09
N ALA A 81 2.40 16.44 11.57
CA ALA A 81 2.05 16.58 12.98
C ALA A 81 2.99 15.76 13.88
N LEU A 82 3.12 16.16 15.14
CA LEU A 82 4.02 15.50 16.10
C LEU A 82 3.69 14.01 16.31
N ARG A 83 2.41 13.64 16.14
CA ARG A 83 1.95 12.24 16.26
C ARG A 83 2.05 11.45 14.98
N ASP A 84 2.31 12.11 13.83
CA ASP A 84 2.47 11.44 12.54
C ASP A 84 3.88 10.84 12.48
N VAL A 85 4.02 9.56 12.79
CA VAL A 85 5.31 8.85 12.88
C VAL A 85 5.36 7.59 12.00
N THR A 86 4.36 7.41 11.13
CA THR A 86 4.31 6.24 10.23
C THR A 86 5.52 6.16 9.29
N PRO A 87 5.99 7.25 8.65
CA PRO A 87 7.17 7.19 7.80
C PRO A 87 8.44 6.81 8.56
N GLU A 88 8.65 7.37 9.75
CA GLU A 88 9.80 7.06 10.60
C GLU A 88 9.79 5.58 11.02
N ALA A 89 8.64 5.07 11.43
CA ALA A 89 8.48 3.66 11.79
C ALA A 89 8.77 2.72 10.62
N THR A 90 8.33 3.10 9.42
CA THR A 90 8.54 2.35 8.18
C THR A 90 10.00 2.35 7.76
N LEU A 91 10.66 3.50 7.80
CA LEU A 91 12.09 3.63 7.49
C LEU A 91 12.96 2.85 8.47
N ALA A 92 12.59 2.81 9.75
CA ALA A 92 13.34 2.08 10.77
C ALA A 92 13.40 0.55 10.53
N VAL A 93 12.46 0.00 9.78
CA VAL A 93 12.42 -1.45 9.45
C VAL A 93 12.84 -1.76 8.01
N ALA A 94 13.25 -0.74 7.25
CA ALA A 94 13.58 -0.87 5.83
C ALA A 94 14.90 -1.60 5.59
N HIS A 95 14.92 -2.48 4.61
CA HIS A 95 16.15 -2.97 3.99
C HIS A 95 16.53 -2.15 2.76
N LYS A 96 15.53 -1.63 2.02
CA LYS A 96 15.72 -0.71 0.88
C LYS A 96 14.61 0.33 0.88
N GLU A 97 14.98 1.58 0.62
CA GLU A 97 14.01 2.65 0.40
C GLU A 97 13.56 2.68 -1.08
N MET A 98 12.27 2.98 -1.28
CA MET A 98 11.63 3.08 -2.59
C MET A 98 10.99 4.47 -2.76
N PRO A 99 11.81 5.55 -2.83
CA PRO A 99 11.31 6.94 -2.77
C PRO A 99 10.36 7.31 -3.91
N GLY A 100 10.50 6.68 -5.09
CA GLY A 100 9.65 6.93 -6.25
C GLY A 100 8.15 6.72 -5.99
N PHE A 101 7.78 5.81 -5.09
CA PHE A 101 6.38 5.66 -4.67
C PHE A 101 5.87 6.91 -3.95
N GLY A 102 6.64 7.44 -3.00
CA GLY A 102 6.28 8.66 -2.28
C GLY A 102 6.21 9.88 -3.20
N GLU A 103 7.14 9.99 -4.15
CA GLU A 103 7.13 11.04 -5.17
C GLU A 103 5.86 11.00 -6.01
N GLN A 104 5.49 9.82 -6.53
CA GLN A 104 4.30 9.65 -7.35
C GLN A 104 3.01 9.89 -6.55
N MET A 105 2.93 9.43 -5.30
CA MET A 105 1.79 9.68 -4.42
C MET A 105 1.57 11.18 -4.21
N ARG A 106 2.63 11.94 -3.96
CA ARG A 106 2.54 13.41 -3.83
C ARG A 106 2.12 14.08 -5.13
N GLN A 107 2.66 13.66 -6.27
CA GLN A 107 2.25 14.20 -7.58
C GLN A 107 0.76 14.00 -7.85
N ILE A 108 0.21 12.83 -7.54
CA ILE A 108 -1.22 12.55 -7.67
C ILE A 108 -2.02 13.46 -6.73
N SER A 109 -1.67 13.50 -5.45
CA SER A 109 -2.41 14.26 -4.44
C SER A 109 -2.37 15.77 -4.67
N LEU A 110 -1.27 16.31 -5.22
CA LEU A 110 -1.15 17.72 -5.60
C LEU A 110 -2.12 18.14 -6.72
N GLN A 111 -2.70 17.19 -7.46
CA GLN A 111 -3.75 17.52 -8.44
C GLN A 111 -5.09 17.90 -7.78
N PHE A 112 -5.25 17.60 -6.49
CA PHE A 112 -6.48 17.83 -5.73
C PHE A 112 -6.32 18.93 -4.69
N VAL A 113 -5.21 18.90 -3.93
CA VAL A 113 -4.99 19.81 -2.81
C VAL A 113 -3.53 20.28 -2.72
N PRO A 114 -3.27 21.59 -2.58
CA PRO A 114 -1.90 22.11 -2.51
C PRO A 114 -1.14 21.67 -1.26
N THR A 115 -1.84 21.33 -0.17
CA THR A 115 -1.24 20.87 1.07
C THR A 115 -0.69 19.45 0.99
N ALA A 116 -0.91 18.73 -0.12
CA ALA A 116 -0.28 17.43 -0.37
C ALA A 116 1.26 17.49 -0.36
N ILE A 117 1.85 18.66 -0.55
CA ILE A 117 3.30 18.88 -0.39
C ILE A 117 3.80 18.58 1.03
N LEU A 118 2.92 18.60 2.03
CA LEU A 118 3.24 18.27 3.42
C LEU A 118 3.23 16.76 3.71
N SER A 119 2.79 15.95 2.74
CA SER A 119 2.77 14.49 2.90
C SER A 119 4.18 13.91 2.88
N ARG A 120 4.46 13.07 3.86
CA ARG A 120 5.73 12.36 4.03
C ARG A 120 5.63 10.88 3.69
N GLN A 121 4.60 10.52 2.91
CA GLN A 121 4.38 9.16 2.42
C GLN A 121 5.64 8.59 1.77
N THR A 122 5.95 7.34 2.09
CA THR A 122 7.12 6.62 1.59
C THR A 122 6.80 5.17 1.30
N ALA A 123 7.75 4.46 0.73
CA ALA A 123 7.70 3.03 0.54
C ALA A 123 9.07 2.42 0.81
N VAL A 124 9.07 1.18 1.28
CA VAL A 124 10.29 0.42 1.55
C VAL A 124 10.12 -1.04 1.17
N ILE A 125 11.24 -1.73 0.97
CA ILE A 125 11.31 -3.18 0.89
C ILE A 125 11.94 -3.69 2.18
N ARG A 126 11.29 -4.69 2.79
CA ARG A 126 11.86 -5.53 3.83
C ARG A 126 11.70 -6.98 3.42
N ASP A 127 12.81 -7.71 3.33
CA ASP A 127 12.87 -9.08 2.81
C ASP A 127 12.16 -9.20 1.44
N GLN A 128 11.12 -10.00 1.33
CA GLN A 128 10.30 -10.18 0.12
C GLN A 128 8.96 -9.41 0.18
N SER A 129 8.88 -8.39 1.02
CA SER A 129 7.67 -7.59 1.22
C SER A 129 7.88 -6.14 0.79
N LEU A 130 6.92 -5.62 0.04
CA LEU A 130 6.80 -4.19 -0.23
C LEU A 130 5.88 -3.55 0.81
N ILE A 131 6.34 -2.51 1.47
CA ILE A 131 5.58 -1.75 2.47
C ILE A 131 5.33 -0.35 1.91
N LEU A 132 4.07 0.09 1.88
CA LEU A 132 3.65 1.40 1.35
C LEU A 132 2.88 2.18 2.41
N ASN A 133 3.24 3.45 2.60
CA ASN A 133 2.47 4.36 3.45
C ASN A 133 1.50 5.17 2.59
N LEU A 134 0.20 4.94 2.75
CA LEU A 134 -0.88 5.60 2.02
C LEU A 134 -1.48 6.77 2.81
N PRO A 135 -2.19 7.69 2.14
CA PRO A 135 -2.88 8.77 2.84
C PRO A 135 -3.97 8.23 3.78
N GLY A 136 -4.29 9.01 4.83
CA GLY A 136 -5.30 8.62 5.82
C GLY A 136 -6.76 8.78 5.35
N GLN A 137 -7.02 9.55 4.31
CA GLN A 137 -8.38 9.77 3.80
C GLN A 137 -8.79 8.66 2.83
N PRO A 138 -9.91 7.95 3.05
CA PRO A 138 -10.33 6.82 2.20
C PRO A 138 -10.40 7.16 0.70
N LYS A 139 -10.92 8.35 0.36
CA LYS A 139 -10.96 8.82 -1.03
C LYS A 139 -9.56 8.96 -1.63
N ALA A 140 -8.63 9.54 -0.88
CA ALA A 140 -7.26 9.74 -1.33
C ALA A 140 -6.49 8.41 -1.46
N ILE A 141 -6.87 7.36 -0.73
CA ILE A 141 -6.33 6.00 -0.90
C ILE A 141 -6.59 5.51 -2.32
N ALA A 142 -7.85 5.51 -2.76
CA ALA A 142 -8.22 5.06 -4.11
C ALA A 142 -7.54 5.91 -5.19
N GLU A 143 -7.60 7.24 -5.06
CA GLU A 143 -6.96 8.18 -5.98
C GLU A 143 -5.45 7.92 -6.13
N THR A 144 -4.77 7.62 -5.04
CA THR A 144 -3.33 7.33 -5.02
C THR A 144 -3.01 5.99 -5.69
N LEU A 145 -3.81 4.97 -5.42
CA LEU A 145 -3.61 3.63 -5.97
C LEU A 145 -3.92 3.57 -7.47
N GLU A 146 -5.02 4.20 -7.91
CA GLU A 146 -5.49 4.19 -9.31
C GLU A 146 -4.82 5.27 -10.17
N GLY A 147 -4.46 6.41 -9.59
CA GLY A 147 -3.98 7.58 -10.32
C GLY A 147 -5.10 8.36 -10.99
N LEU A 148 -4.74 9.05 -12.07
CA LEU A 148 -5.63 9.91 -12.85
C LEU A 148 -5.57 9.49 -14.33
N PRO A 149 -6.21 8.39 -14.74
CA PRO A 149 -6.11 7.85 -16.10
C PRO A 149 -6.52 8.87 -17.16
N ALA A 150 -7.56 9.68 -16.88
CA ALA A 150 -8.02 10.74 -17.77
C ALA A 150 -6.98 11.86 -18.03
N ARG A 151 -5.96 11.97 -17.17
CA ARG A 151 -4.84 12.92 -17.29
C ARG A 151 -3.51 12.25 -17.65
N GLY A 152 -3.52 10.94 -17.90
CA GLY A 152 -2.32 10.17 -18.17
C GLY A 152 -1.36 10.04 -16.98
N VAL A 153 -1.85 10.21 -15.74
CA VAL A 153 -1.05 10.08 -14.52
C VAL A 153 -1.30 8.71 -13.91
N PRO A 154 -0.33 7.78 -13.98
CA PRO A 154 -0.51 6.44 -13.45
C PRO A 154 -0.60 6.45 -11.92
N GLY A 155 -1.45 5.59 -11.35
CA GLY A 155 -1.44 5.30 -9.93
C GLY A 155 -0.23 4.48 -9.53
N ILE A 156 0.08 4.48 -8.24
CA ILE A 156 1.24 3.74 -7.74
C ILE A 156 1.08 2.22 -7.90
N PHE A 157 -0.16 1.72 -7.88
CA PHE A 157 -0.42 0.30 -7.95
C PHE A 157 -0.04 -0.31 -9.31
N ALA A 158 0.07 0.50 -10.36
CA ALA A 158 0.58 0.05 -11.66
C ALA A 158 1.99 -0.57 -11.57
N ALA A 159 2.82 -0.11 -10.62
CA ALA A 159 4.18 -0.60 -10.41
C ALA A 159 4.29 -1.68 -9.31
N VAL A 160 3.30 -1.80 -8.42
CA VAL A 160 3.35 -2.70 -7.27
C VAL A 160 3.54 -4.17 -7.67
N PRO A 161 2.76 -4.75 -8.62
CA PRO A 161 2.93 -6.14 -8.99
C PRO A 161 4.34 -6.46 -9.50
N TYR A 162 4.90 -5.62 -10.35
CA TYR A 162 6.25 -5.85 -10.87
C TYR A 162 7.33 -5.68 -9.79
N CYS A 163 7.16 -4.75 -8.86
CA CYS A 163 8.05 -4.62 -7.72
C CYS A 163 8.07 -5.90 -6.87
N ILE A 164 6.90 -6.49 -6.62
CA ILE A 164 6.77 -7.74 -5.87
C ILE A 164 7.42 -8.91 -6.63
N ASP A 165 7.24 -8.99 -7.95
CA ASP A 165 7.96 -9.98 -8.78
C ASP A 165 9.48 -9.88 -8.61
N LEU A 166 10.03 -8.66 -8.63
CA LEU A 166 11.48 -8.41 -8.53
C LEU A 166 12.08 -8.80 -7.17
N ILE A 167 11.29 -8.77 -6.12
CA ILE A 167 11.74 -9.16 -4.77
C ILE A 167 11.43 -10.63 -4.43
N GLY A 168 10.96 -11.40 -5.42
CA GLY A 168 10.69 -12.84 -5.27
C GLY A 168 9.35 -13.17 -4.62
N GLY A 169 8.42 -12.24 -4.60
CA GLY A 169 7.05 -12.45 -4.13
C GLY A 169 6.14 -13.15 -5.15
N PRO A 170 4.86 -13.36 -4.81
CA PRO A 170 3.88 -14.01 -5.69
C PRO A 170 3.54 -13.12 -6.89
N TYR A 171 3.15 -13.76 -7.99
CA TYR A 171 2.68 -13.02 -9.16
C TYR A 171 1.28 -12.46 -8.92
N LEU A 172 1.18 -11.13 -8.82
CA LEU A 172 -0.09 -10.42 -8.65
C LEU A 172 -0.73 -10.16 -10.02
N GLU A 173 -1.92 -10.68 -10.23
CA GLU A 173 -2.71 -10.41 -11.44
C GLU A 173 -3.79 -9.37 -11.13
N THR A 174 -3.82 -8.29 -11.93
CA THR A 174 -4.78 -7.21 -11.74
C THR A 174 -5.97 -7.32 -12.70
N ASP A 175 -7.10 -6.76 -12.30
CA ASP A 175 -8.20 -6.46 -13.19
C ASP A 175 -7.91 -5.14 -13.93
N ASP A 176 -7.66 -5.23 -15.23
CA ASP A 176 -7.33 -4.07 -16.07
C ASP A 176 -8.45 -3.02 -16.12
N ALA A 177 -9.69 -3.38 -15.77
CA ALA A 177 -10.78 -2.42 -15.67
C ALA A 177 -10.66 -1.50 -14.44
N VAL A 178 -9.94 -1.93 -13.39
CA VAL A 178 -9.70 -1.14 -12.18
C VAL A 178 -8.30 -0.52 -12.20
N CYS A 179 -7.28 -1.35 -12.37
CA CYS A 179 -5.89 -0.90 -12.41
C CYS A 179 -5.04 -1.83 -13.28
N LYS A 180 -4.51 -1.29 -14.37
CA LYS A 180 -3.62 -2.04 -15.24
C LYS A 180 -2.20 -2.03 -14.69
N ALA A 181 -1.71 -3.19 -14.24
CA ALA A 181 -0.33 -3.36 -13.88
C ALA A 181 0.60 -3.22 -15.09
N PHE A 182 1.75 -2.61 -14.90
CA PHE A 182 2.80 -2.55 -15.91
C PHE A 182 3.90 -3.57 -15.60
N ARG A 183 4.20 -4.41 -16.58
CA ARG A 183 5.38 -5.28 -16.60
C ARG A 183 6.08 -5.18 -17.94
N PRO A 184 7.42 -5.20 -17.99
CA PRO A 184 8.12 -5.36 -19.26
C PRO A 184 7.79 -6.72 -19.88
N LYS A 185 7.84 -6.83 -21.21
CA LYS A 185 7.47 -8.06 -21.92
C LYS A 185 8.22 -9.31 -21.42
N SER A 186 9.47 -9.14 -20.97
CA SER A 186 10.30 -10.22 -20.41
C SER A 186 9.82 -10.76 -19.06
N ALA A 187 8.97 -10.02 -18.35
CA ALA A 187 8.43 -10.38 -17.03
C ALA A 187 6.97 -10.88 -17.08
N LEU A 188 6.37 -10.91 -18.27
CA LEU A 188 5.00 -11.44 -18.43
C LEU A 188 5.05 -12.97 -18.32
N ARG A 189 4.21 -13.54 -17.45
CA ARG A 189 3.96 -14.98 -17.41
C ARG A 189 2.92 -15.35 -18.46
N ALA A 190 3.06 -16.54 -19.08
CA ALA A 190 1.99 -17.09 -19.89
C ALA A 190 0.78 -17.32 -18.98
N MET A 191 -0.39 -16.84 -19.44
CA MET A 191 -1.65 -17.10 -18.73
C MET A 191 -1.89 -18.62 -18.71
N PRO A 192 -2.29 -19.22 -17.58
CA PRO A 192 -2.77 -20.59 -17.59
C PRO A 192 -4.02 -20.69 -18.46
N GLU A 193 -4.03 -21.67 -19.37
CA GLU A 193 -5.18 -22.00 -20.24
C GLU A 193 -6.40 -22.46 -19.43
#